data_0200e0e926d7465b2196be90c758b9bb
#
_entry.id   0200e0e926d7465b2196be90c758b9bb
#
_cell.length_a   1.000
_cell.length_b   1.000
_cell.length_c   1.000
_cell.angle_alpha   90.00
_cell.angle_beta   90.00
_cell.angle_gamma   90.00
#
_symmetry.space_group_name_H-M   'P 1'
#
loop_
_entity.id
_entity.type
_entity.pdbx_description
1 polymer ?
#
loop_
_entity_poly.entity_id
_entity_poly.type
_entity_poly.pdbx_seq_one_letter_code
_entity_poly.pdbx_strand_id
1 'polypeptide(L)'
;MTIEEYSLPNEVWKPITGYEDRYSVSNFGRLWNHRTGKPMAMSKVAPYKVVNGKKCFFRNSDNVRWYYACCLYKGGTAQHVRVHRLVAQEFCPNDDPINKKVVNHIDNDPLNNMAVNLEWASISQNIEASATEEQSYTRWLITKTQGI
;
A
#
# COMPACT_ATOMS: atom_id res chain seq x y z
N MET A 1 14.77 -5.44 21.72
CA MET A 1 15.24 -5.05 20.38
C MET A 1 14.89 -3.59 20.14
N THR A 2 15.82 -2.84 19.56
CA THR A 2 15.55 -1.45 19.17
C THR A 2 15.30 -1.40 17.67
N ILE A 3 14.76 -0.27 17.20
CA ILE A 3 14.55 -0.08 15.77
C ILE A 3 15.88 -0.10 15.02
N GLU A 4 16.95 0.40 15.64
CA GLU A 4 18.30 0.40 15.07
C GLU A 4 18.81 -1.03 14.88
N GLU A 5 18.59 -1.89 15.87
CA GLU A 5 19.00 -3.30 15.78
C GLU A 5 18.22 -4.05 14.72
N TYR A 6 16.97 -3.68 14.51
CA TYR A 6 16.09 -4.29 13.52
C TYR A 6 16.41 -3.83 12.10
N SER A 7 16.98 -2.65 11.96
CA SER A 7 17.19 -2.00 10.66
C SER A 7 18.20 -2.76 9.80
N LEU A 8 17.92 -2.84 8.52
CA LEU A 8 18.81 -3.39 7.51
C LEU A 8 19.74 -2.29 6.98
N PRO A 9 20.87 -2.66 6.34
CA PRO A 9 21.72 -1.66 5.69
C PRO A 9 20.92 -0.78 4.72
N ASN A 10 21.13 0.51 4.77
CA ASN A 10 20.47 1.52 3.94
C ASN A 10 18.97 1.67 4.19
N GLU A 11 18.45 1.06 5.24
CA GLU A 11 17.05 1.25 5.60
C GLU A 11 16.87 2.57 6.35
N VAL A 12 15.87 3.35 5.94
CA VAL A 12 15.52 4.64 6.54
C VAL A 12 14.10 4.55 7.06
N TRP A 13 13.87 5.04 8.27
CA TRP A 13 12.56 5.04 8.90
C TRP A 13 12.02 6.46 9.00
N LYS A 14 10.73 6.62 8.72
CA LYS A 14 10.01 7.88 8.90
C LYS A 14 8.75 7.66 9.71
N PRO A 15 8.42 8.60 10.61
CA PRO A 15 7.14 8.54 11.32
C PRO A 15 5.98 8.58 10.32
N ILE A 16 4.95 7.79 10.58
CA ILE A 16 3.75 7.81 9.73
C ILE A 16 2.94 9.06 10.07
N THR A 17 2.65 9.88 9.07
CA THR A 17 1.87 11.11 9.22
C THR A 17 0.52 10.80 9.86
N GLY A 18 0.20 11.50 10.93
CA GLY A 18 -1.01 11.26 11.73
C GLY A 18 -0.81 10.27 12.87
N TYR A 19 0.31 9.55 12.89
CA TYR A 19 0.63 8.53 13.91
C TYR A 19 2.07 8.63 14.35
N GLU A 20 2.62 9.83 14.36
CA GLU A 20 4.07 10.07 14.50
C GLU A 20 4.68 9.47 15.76
N ASP A 21 3.95 9.48 16.86
CA ASP A 21 4.42 8.94 18.14
C ASP A 21 4.18 7.46 18.32
N ARG A 22 3.50 6.81 17.36
CA ARG A 22 3.08 5.42 17.48
C ARG A 22 3.75 4.49 16.50
N TYR A 23 3.89 4.90 15.24
CA TYR A 23 4.33 4.03 14.18
C TYR A 23 5.30 4.72 13.24
N SER A 24 6.24 3.93 12.71
CA SER A 24 7.11 4.36 11.62
C SER A 24 7.07 3.35 10.50
N VAL A 25 7.35 3.82 9.30
CA VAL A 25 7.45 3.00 8.09
C VAL A 25 8.83 3.19 7.48
N SER A 26 9.39 2.12 6.91
CA SER A 26 10.70 2.20 6.28
C SER A 26 10.59 2.28 4.76
N ASN A 27 11.68 2.74 4.14
CA ASN A 27 11.80 2.75 2.69
C ASN A 27 11.85 1.35 2.08
N PHE A 28 11.94 0.31 2.92
CA PHE A 28 11.88 -1.09 2.49
C PHE A 28 10.49 -1.70 2.67
N GLY A 29 9.52 -0.90 3.12
CA GLY A 29 8.16 -1.37 3.27
C GLY A 29 7.90 -2.12 4.57
N ARG A 30 8.72 -1.90 5.59
CA ARG A 30 8.56 -2.52 6.90
C ARG A 30 7.97 -1.51 7.88
N LEU A 31 7.37 -2.03 8.94
CA LEU A 31 6.65 -1.22 9.91
C LEU A 31 7.18 -1.47 11.32
N TRP A 32 7.17 -0.42 12.11
CA TRP A 32 7.62 -0.46 13.51
C TRP A 32 6.57 0.16 14.42
N ASN A 33 6.28 -0.50 15.53
CA ASN A 33 5.38 0.00 16.55
C ASN A 33 6.19 0.51 17.72
N HIS A 34 6.22 1.84 17.90
CA HIS A 34 7.00 2.49 18.96
C HIS A 34 6.43 2.20 20.35
N ARG A 35 5.13 1.92 20.44
CA ARG A 35 4.49 1.68 21.72
C ARG A 35 4.87 0.33 22.30
N THR A 36 4.99 -0.68 21.48
CA THR A 36 5.40 -2.02 21.90
C THR A 36 6.90 -2.24 21.78
N GLY A 37 7.60 -1.37 21.04
CA GLY A 37 9.02 -1.52 20.76
C GLY A 37 9.32 -2.73 19.89
N LYS A 38 8.43 -3.07 18.96
CA LYS A 38 8.53 -4.27 18.12
C LYS A 38 8.15 -3.99 16.67
N PRO A 39 8.66 -4.81 15.74
CA PRO A 39 8.17 -4.77 14.37
C PRO A 39 6.68 -5.08 14.33
N MET A 40 5.97 -4.46 13.38
CA MET A 40 4.56 -4.75 13.15
C MET A 40 4.41 -5.85 12.12
N ALA A 41 3.44 -6.72 12.36
CA ALA A 41 3.02 -7.70 11.38
C ALA A 41 2.19 -7.03 10.28
N MET A 42 2.29 -7.58 9.07
CA MET A 42 1.49 -7.16 7.93
C MET A 42 0.69 -8.35 7.45
N SER A 43 -0.53 -8.07 6.99
CA SER A 43 -1.42 -9.10 6.45
C SER A 43 -1.49 -8.96 4.93
N LYS A 44 -1.58 -10.09 4.23
CA LYS A 44 -1.88 -10.08 2.80
C LYS A 44 -3.39 -9.97 2.63
N VAL A 45 -3.83 -9.02 1.82
CA VAL A 45 -5.25 -8.82 1.55
C VAL A 45 -5.50 -8.91 0.06
N ALA A 46 -6.63 -9.53 -0.28
CA ALA A 46 -7.05 -9.65 -1.66
C ALA A 46 -7.94 -8.46 -2.04
N PRO A 47 -7.94 -8.06 -3.31
CA PRO A 47 -8.91 -7.09 -3.78
C PRO A 47 -10.32 -7.68 -3.71
N TYR A 48 -11.29 -6.79 -3.58
CA TYR A 48 -12.70 -7.17 -3.58
C TYR A 48 -13.52 -6.10 -4.29
N LYS A 49 -14.71 -6.48 -4.73
CA LYS A 49 -15.71 -5.55 -5.21
C LYS A 49 -16.94 -5.65 -4.32
N VAL A 50 -17.71 -4.59 -4.28
CA VAL A 50 -18.96 -4.57 -3.53
C VAL A 50 -20.11 -4.84 -4.49
N VAL A 51 -20.89 -5.89 -4.19
CA VAL A 51 -22.07 -6.27 -4.97
C VAL A 51 -23.24 -6.37 -4.00
N ASN A 52 -24.28 -5.57 -4.23
CA ASN A 52 -25.47 -5.52 -3.38
C ASN A 52 -25.12 -5.30 -1.89
N GLY A 53 -24.16 -4.42 -1.64
CA GLY A 53 -23.72 -4.08 -0.29
C GLY A 53 -22.80 -5.09 0.38
N LYS A 54 -22.43 -6.16 -0.32
CA LYS A 54 -21.55 -7.21 0.22
C LYS A 54 -20.21 -7.21 -0.49
N LYS A 55 -19.15 -7.49 0.28
CA LYS A 55 -17.80 -7.65 -0.29
C LYS A 55 -17.72 -8.98 -1.00
N CYS A 56 -17.35 -8.93 -2.28
CA CYS A 56 -17.11 -10.12 -3.08
C CYS A 56 -15.63 -10.16 -3.47
N PHE A 57 -14.92 -11.15 -2.98
CA PHE A 57 -13.49 -11.31 -3.28
C PHE A 57 -13.32 -12.03 -4.60
N PHE A 58 -12.22 -11.74 -5.29
CA PHE A 58 -11.83 -12.49 -6.47
C PHE A 58 -11.38 -13.87 -6.04
N ARG A 59 -12.08 -14.89 -6.51
CA ARG A 59 -11.79 -16.29 -6.17
C ARG A 59 -11.32 -17.05 -7.39
N ASN A 60 -10.60 -18.13 -7.15
CA ASN A 60 -10.17 -19.08 -8.19
C ASN A 60 -9.41 -18.43 -9.33
N SER A 61 -8.74 -17.34 -9.03
CA SER A 61 -7.94 -16.66 -10.03
C SER A 61 -6.48 -16.75 -9.62
N ASP A 62 -5.69 -17.34 -10.50
CA ASP A 62 -4.24 -17.34 -10.34
C ASP A 62 -3.67 -15.93 -10.50
N ASN A 63 -4.52 -15.00 -10.93
CA ASN A 63 -4.16 -13.61 -11.16
C ASN A 63 -4.59 -12.69 -10.01
N VAL A 64 -4.97 -13.24 -8.86
CA VAL A 64 -5.30 -12.42 -7.70
C VAL A 64 -4.05 -11.68 -7.23
N ARG A 65 -4.15 -10.37 -7.18
CA ARG A 65 -3.06 -9.52 -6.71
C ARG A 65 -3.23 -9.27 -5.22
N TRP A 66 -2.31 -9.83 -4.45
CA TRP A 66 -2.30 -9.65 -3.01
C TRP A 66 -1.49 -8.40 -2.65
N TYR A 67 -1.96 -7.69 -1.65
CA TYR A 67 -1.27 -6.50 -1.13
C TYR A 67 -1.00 -6.68 0.35
N TYR A 68 0.07 -6.08 0.84
CA TYR A 68 0.28 -5.97 2.28
C TYR A 68 -0.54 -4.84 2.86
N ALA A 69 -1.17 -5.12 3.99
CA ALA A 69 -1.94 -4.14 4.74
C ALA A 69 -1.63 -4.27 6.23
N CYS A 70 -1.87 -3.21 6.96
CA CYS A 70 -1.72 -3.19 8.40
C CYS A 70 -2.88 -2.44 9.04
N CYS A 71 -2.98 -2.55 10.35
CA CYS A 71 -4.00 -1.85 11.12
C CYS A 71 -3.30 -0.85 12.03
N LEU A 72 -3.66 0.42 11.93
CA LEU A 72 -3.12 1.49 12.76
C LEU A 72 -4.18 1.92 13.76
N TYR A 73 -3.78 2.09 15.00
CA TYR A 73 -4.68 2.46 16.09
C TYR A 73 -4.37 3.85 16.61
N LYS A 74 -5.41 4.65 16.78
CA LYS A 74 -5.29 5.97 17.37
C LYS A 74 -6.61 6.38 18.02
N GLY A 75 -6.56 6.78 19.28
CA GLY A 75 -7.75 7.25 19.99
C GLY A 75 -8.87 6.22 20.05
N GLY A 76 -8.54 4.93 20.16
CA GLY A 76 -9.52 3.86 20.22
C GLY A 76 -10.08 3.46 18.86
N THR A 77 -9.63 4.08 17.78
CA THR A 77 -10.07 3.78 16.42
C THR A 77 -9.02 3.02 15.66
N ALA A 78 -9.42 1.96 14.97
CA ALA A 78 -8.55 1.17 14.11
C ALA A 78 -8.77 1.57 12.65
N GLN A 79 -7.69 1.73 11.89
CA GLN A 79 -7.76 2.02 10.48
C GLN A 79 -6.91 1.03 9.71
N HIS A 80 -7.51 0.36 8.73
CA HIS A 80 -6.81 -0.54 7.83
C HIS A 80 -6.18 0.25 6.69
N VAL A 81 -4.88 0.09 6.50
CA VAL A 81 -4.13 0.87 5.51
C VAL A 81 -3.25 -0.07 4.68
N ARG A 82 -3.15 0.20 3.39
CA ARG A 82 -2.23 -0.52 2.50
C ARG A 82 -0.81 -0.02 2.73
N VAL A 83 0.12 -0.95 2.87
CA VAL A 83 1.52 -0.60 3.18
C VAL A 83 2.15 0.24 2.06
N HIS A 84 1.88 -0.09 0.79
CA HIS A 84 2.45 0.67 -0.32
C HIS A 84 2.03 2.14 -0.28
N ARG A 85 0.83 2.45 0.20
CA ARG A 85 0.40 3.84 0.32
C ARG A 85 1.15 4.57 1.44
N LEU A 86 1.44 3.88 2.53
CA LEU A 86 2.22 4.46 3.63
C LEU A 86 3.65 4.78 3.16
N VAL A 87 4.27 3.86 2.45
CA VAL A 87 5.62 4.06 1.92
C VAL A 87 5.64 5.22 0.92
N ALA A 88 4.72 5.24 -0.01
CA ALA A 88 4.65 6.29 -1.01
C ALA A 88 4.38 7.66 -0.38
N GLN A 89 3.50 7.71 0.61
CA GLN A 89 3.18 8.95 1.31
C GLN A 89 4.41 9.56 1.99
N GLU A 90 5.26 8.73 2.58
CA GLU A 90 6.40 9.22 3.36
C GLU A 90 7.68 9.37 2.53
N PHE A 91 7.84 8.58 1.47
CA PHE A 91 9.11 8.52 0.74
C PHE A 91 9.04 8.94 -0.73
N CYS A 92 7.87 8.93 -1.34
CA CYS A 92 7.73 9.23 -2.76
C CYS A 92 7.07 10.59 -2.95
N PRO A 93 7.78 11.58 -3.51
CA PRO A 93 7.16 12.89 -3.77
C PRO A 93 6.07 12.76 -4.82
N ASN A 94 4.99 13.50 -4.62
CA ASN A 94 3.88 13.54 -5.56
C ASN A 94 3.80 14.95 -6.17
N ASP A 95 4.10 15.04 -7.45
CA ASP A 95 4.12 16.31 -8.17
C ASP A 95 2.73 16.79 -8.59
N ASP A 96 1.71 15.95 -8.48
CA ASP A 96 0.34 16.30 -8.83
C ASP A 96 -0.67 15.52 -7.98
N PRO A 97 -0.80 15.88 -6.68
CA PRO A 97 -1.67 15.12 -5.77
C PRO A 97 -3.15 15.12 -6.15
N ILE A 98 -3.58 16.06 -6.98
CA ILE A 98 -4.98 16.16 -7.40
C ILE A 98 -5.31 15.05 -8.40
N ASN A 99 -4.41 14.79 -9.35
CA ASN A 99 -4.62 13.84 -10.43
C ASN A 99 -3.93 12.50 -10.20
N LYS A 100 -2.83 12.49 -9.46
CA LYS A 100 -2.03 11.28 -9.20
C LYS A 100 -2.34 10.76 -7.81
N LYS A 101 -3.38 9.94 -7.70
CA LYS A 101 -3.88 9.42 -6.42
C LYS A 101 -3.62 7.93 -6.25
N VAL A 102 -3.08 7.27 -7.23
CA VAL A 102 -2.81 5.84 -7.24
C VAL A 102 -1.31 5.62 -7.09
N VAL A 103 -0.94 4.58 -6.34
CA VAL A 103 0.46 4.18 -6.21
C VAL A 103 0.69 2.97 -7.11
N ASN A 104 1.63 3.12 -8.03
CA ASN A 104 2.00 2.06 -8.97
C ASN A 104 3.24 1.33 -8.48
N HIS A 105 3.24 0.00 -8.59
CA HIS A 105 4.41 -0.84 -8.39
C HIS A 105 5.13 -0.97 -9.73
N ILE A 106 6.31 -0.37 -9.82
CA ILE A 106 7.03 -0.25 -11.10
C ILE A 106 7.34 -1.62 -11.71
N ASP A 107 7.68 -2.61 -10.87
CA ASP A 107 7.96 -3.98 -11.33
C ASP A 107 6.71 -4.86 -11.45
N ASN A 108 5.51 -4.30 -11.25
CA ASN A 108 4.24 -5.03 -11.24
C ASN A 108 4.10 -6.06 -10.11
N ASP A 109 4.99 -6.07 -9.13
CA ASP A 109 4.86 -6.94 -7.96
C ASP A 109 4.20 -6.16 -6.82
N PRO A 110 2.93 -6.41 -6.50
CA PRO A 110 2.22 -5.65 -5.47
C PRO A 110 2.74 -5.90 -4.05
N LEU A 111 3.61 -6.87 -3.86
CA LEU A 111 4.22 -7.16 -2.57
C LEU A 111 5.57 -6.49 -2.40
N ASN A 112 6.14 -5.92 -3.46
CA ASN A 112 7.40 -5.20 -3.39
C ASN A 112 7.16 -3.74 -3.07
N ASN A 113 7.14 -3.40 -1.79
CA ASN A 113 6.81 -2.07 -1.30
C ASN A 113 8.05 -1.23 -0.96
N MET A 114 9.19 -1.53 -1.58
CA MET A 114 10.35 -0.65 -1.47
C MET A 114 10.05 0.69 -2.15
N ALA A 115 10.45 1.78 -1.52
CA ALA A 115 10.17 3.12 -2.03
C ALA A 115 10.65 3.33 -3.46
N VAL A 116 11.80 2.75 -3.82
CA VAL A 116 12.35 2.85 -5.17
C VAL A 116 11.50 2.16 -6.23
N ASN A 117 10.59 1.28 -5.80
CA ASN A 117 9.67 0.55 -6.68
C ASN A 117 8.29 1.19 -6.76
N LEU A 118 8.06 2.29 -6.07
CA LEU A 118 6.75 2.91 -5.98
C LEU A 118 6.77 4.29 -6.64
N GLU A 119 5.66 4.61 -7.30
CA GLU A 119 5.47 5.94 -7.86
C GLU A 119 4.01 6.33 -7.79
N TRP A 120 3.75 7.62 -7.62
CA TRP A 120 2.41 8.16 -7.73
C TRP A 120 2.05 8.26 -9.20
N ALA A 121 0.83 7.84 -9.53
CA ALA A 121 0.36 7.81 -10.90
C ALA A 121 -1.12 8.20 -10.98
N SER A 122 -1.53 8.68 -12.13
CA SER A 122 -2.95 8.81 -12.43
C SER A 122 -3.51 7.43 -12.75
N ILE A 123 -4.83 7.31 -12.74
CA ILE A 123 -5.47 6.04 -13.10
C ILE A 123 -5.08 5.64 -14.52
N SER A 124 -5.04 6.59 -15.44
CA SER A 124 -4.66 6.34 -16.84
C SER A 124 -3.23 5.82 -16.94
N GLN A 125 -2.29 6.43 -16.23
CA GLN A 125 -0.90 5.97 -16.23
C GLN A 125 -0.76 4.58 -15.65
N ASN A 126 -1.51 4.27 -14.60
CA ASN A 126 -1.49 2.95 -13.99
C ASN A 126 -2.04 1.88 -14.92
N ILE A 127 -3.06 2.22 -15.71
CA ILE A 127 -3.58 1.34 -16.75
C ILE A 127 -2.49 1.00 -17.78
N GLU A 128 -1.83 2.03 -18.29
CA GLU A 128 -0.78 1.86 -19.29
C GLU A 128 0.35 0.97 -18.78
N ALA A 129 0.76 1.18 -17.52
CA ALA A 129 1.81 0.37 -16.91
C ALA A 129 1.42 -1.10 -16.77
N SER A 130 0.12 -1.39 -16.65
CA SER A 130 -0.39 -2.74 -16.46
C SER A 130 -0.99 -3.34 -17.72
N ALA A 131 -0.92 -2.65 -18.84
CA ALA A 131 -1.63 -3.04 -20.07
C ALA A 131 -1.24 -4.42 -20.58
N THR A 132 0.03 -4.80 -20.46
CA THR A 132 0.53 -6.10 -20.92
C THR A 132 0.06 -7.26 -20.07
N GLU A 133 -0.37 -6.98 -18.87
CA GLU A 133 -0.74 -8.02 -17.90
C GLU A 133 -2.18 -8.48 -18.04
N GLU A 134 -2.99 -7.80 -18.83
CA GLU A 134 -4.40 -8.14 -18.99
C GLU A 134 -5.12 -8.30 -17.66
N GLN A 135 -4.81 -7.46 -16.70
CA GLN A 135 -5.32 -7.61 -15.36
C GLN A 135 -6.80 -7.27 -15.29
N SER A 136 -7.65 -8.28 -15.25
CA SER A 136 -9.08 -8.08 -15.06
C SER A 136 -9.36 -7.33 -13.76
N TYR A 137 -8.51 -7.53 -12.75
CA TYR A 137 -8.57 -6.74 -11.51
C TYR A 137 -8.31 -5.26 -11.79
N THR A 138 -7.28 -4.94 -12.54
CA THR A 138 -6.95 -3.55 -12.87
C THR A 138 -8.08 -2.90 -13.64
N ARG A 139 -8.64 -3.60 -14.63
CA ARG A 139 -9.79 -3.12 -15.39
C ARG A 139 -10.99 -2.87 -14.49
N TRP A 140 -11.27 -3.83 -13.61
CA TRP A 140 -12.36 -3.69 -12.66
C TRP A 140 -12.18 -2.48 -11.76
N LEU A 141 -10.97 -2.29 -11.23
CA LEU A 141 -10.65 -1.17 -10.36
C LEU A 141 -10.89 0.16 -11.07
N ILE A 142 -10.48 0.26 -12.33
CA ILE A 142 -10.67 1.45 -13.13
C ILE A 142 -12.15 1.72 -13.39
N THR A 143 -12.88 0.71 -13.81
CA THR A 143 -14.31 0.81 -14.07
C THR A 143 -15.05 1.29 -12.82
N LYS A 144 -14.71 0.73 -11.67
CA LYS A 144 -15.32 1.14 -10.41
C LYS A 144 -14.99 2.59 -10.06
N THR A 145 -13.78 3.02 -10.29
CA THR A 145 -13.35 4.38 -9.98
C THR A 145 -14.00 5.39 -10.91
N GLN A 146 -14.16 5.07 -12.19
CA GLN A 146 -14.75 5.93 -13.20
C GLN A 146 -16.27 5.91 -13.15
N GLY A 147 -16.87 4.87 -12.64
CA GLY A 147 -18.30 4.71 -12.58
C GLY A 147 -18.98 5.43 -11.41
N ILE A 148 -18.21 6.19 -10.68
CA ILE A 148 -18.74 6.94 -9.53
C ILE A 148 -19.44 8.21 -9.99
#